data_6c1ed8641179e8ea932b3c6013882056
#
_entry.id   6c1ed8641179e8ea932b3c6013882056
#
_cell.length_a   1.000
_cell.length_b   1.000
_cell.length_c   1.000
_cell.angle_alpha   90.00
_cell.angle_beta   90.00
_cell.angle_gamma   90.00
#
_symmetry.space_group_name_H-M   'P 1'
#
loop_
_entity.id
_entity.type
_entity.pdbx_description
1 polymer ?
#
loop_
_entity_poly.entity_id
_entity_poly.type
_entity_poly.pdbx_seq_one_letter_code
_entity_poly.pdbx_strand_id
1 'polypeptide(L)'
;MKIIQPMNNKKEPKVIGIGSVMFFSENPKATREWYAKNLNMNVSDWGATFESRNIDNPDQLESTQWCPTKVGSDYFAPSEKPFMINYRV
;
A
#
# COMPACT_ATOMS: atom_id res chain seq x y z
N MET A 1 9.60 22.03 -8.22
CA MET A 1 10.09 22.02 -7.84
C MET A 1 11.05 22.25 -7.54
N LYS A 2 11.55 22.34 -7.37
CA LYS A 2 12.40 22.39 -7.12
C LYS A 2 13.30 22.22 -6.83
N ILE A 3 14.01 22.37 -6.52
CA ILE A 3 14.88 22.35 -6.24
C ILE A 3 15.84 22.41 -5.98
N ILE A 4 16.42 22.60 -5.77
CA ILE A 4 17.33 22.61 -5.59
C ILE A 4 18.14 22.37 -5.03
N GLN A 5 18.70 22.28 -4.70
CA GLN A 5 19.52 21.93 -4.21
C GLN A 5 20.40 21.55 -4.36
N PRO A 6 20.98 21.70 -4.37
CA PRO A 6 21.87 21.17 -4.51
C PRO A 6 22.43 20.66 -4.11
N MET A 7 22.63 20.73 -3.94
CA MET A 7 23.04 20.21 -3.46
C MET A 7 23.20 19.69 -2.81
N ASN A 8 22.96 20.05 -3.10
CA ASN A 8 23.23 19.43 -2.11
C ASN A 8 23.06 18.10 -2.16
N ASN A 9 23.47 17.61 -2.08
CA ASN A 9 23.54 16.32 -1.94
C ASN A 9 22.40 15.69 -1.33
N LYS A 10 21.58 16.42 -0.72
CA LYS A 10 20.44 15.94 -0.07
C LYS A 10 19.45 15.53 -1.12
N LYS A 11 18.97 14.31 -1.03
CA LYS A 11 18.02 13.84 -1.98
C LYS A 11 16.68 14.43 -1.68
N GLU A 12 15.98 14.82 -2.68
CA GLU A 12 14.60 15.25 -2.52
C GLU A 12 13.72 14.03 -2.43
N PRO A 13 12.67 14.06 -1.60
CA PRO A 13 11.73 12.95 -1.54
C PRO A 13 11.05 12.74 -2.89
N LYS A 14 10.93 11.50 -3.29
CA LYS A 14 10.17 11.19 -4.48
C LYS A 14 9.47 9.86 -4.29
N VAL A 15 8.35 9.70 -4.97
CA VAL A 15 7.60 8.46 -4.90
C VAL A 15 8.37 7.39 -5.64
N ILE A 16 8.62 6.28 -4.95
CA ILE A 16 9.35 5.16 -5.53
C ILE A 16 8.52 3.90 -5.62
N GLY A 17 7.29 3.92 -5.16
CA GLY A 17 6.42 2.75 -5.27
C GLY A 17 5.16 2.92 -4.45
N ILE A 18 4.34 1.89 -4.48
CA ILE A 18 3.09 1.87 -3.74
C ILE A 18 3.30 1.08 -2.46
N GLY A 19 3.06 1.73 -1.32
CA GLY A 19 3.23 1.10 -0.03
C GLY A 19 2.03 0.29 0.41
N SER A 20 0.81 0.79 0.11
CA SER A 20 -0.38 0.04 0.44
C SER A 20 -1.56 0.47 -0.41
N VAL A 21 -2.48 -0.47 -0.60
CA VAL A 21 -3.78 -0.21 -1.21
C VAL A 21 -4.81 -0.65 -0.20
N MET A 22 -5.65 0.28 0.23
CA MET A 22 -6.67 0.04 1.23
C MET A 22 -8.00 0.45 0.65
N PHE A 23 -9.03 -0.31 0.91
CA PHE A 23 -10.34 -0.02 0.33
C PHE A 23 -11.44 -0.49 1.27
N PHE A 24 -12.59 0.16 1.19
CA PHE A 24 -13.72 -0.23 2.03
C PHE A 24 -14.32 -1.54 1.56
N SER A 25 -14.68 -2.36 2.51
CA SER A 25 -15.39 -3.61 2.27
C SER A 25 -16.48 -3.73 3.32
N GLU A 26 -17.65 -4.17 2.92
CA GLU A 26 -18.73 -4.37 3.87
C GLU A 26 -18.41 -5.49 4.84
N ASN A 27 -17.61 -6.45 4.40
CA ASN A 27 -17.19 -7.56 5.23
C ASN A 27 -15.76 -7.92 4.88
N PRO A 28 -14.78 -7.25 5.50
CA PRO A 28 -13.37 -7.48 5.16
C PRO A 28 -12.95 -8.95 5.27
N LYS A 29 -13.47 -9.66 6.27
CA LYS A 29 -13.12 -11.07 6.41
C LYS A 29 -13.61 -11.88 5.22
N ALA A 30 -14.84 -11.65 4.79
CA ALA A 30 -15.38 -12.36 3.63
C ALA A 30 -14.63 -12.01 2.36
N THR A 31 -14.21 -10.73 2.22
CA THR A 31 -13.42 -10.30 1.09
C THR A 31 -12.08 -11.03 1.07
N ARG A 32 -11.40 -11.09 2.21
CA ARG A 32 -10.12 -11.80 2.28
C ARG A 32 -10.29 -13.28 1.93
N GLU A 33 -11.35 -13.88 2.45
CA GLU A 33 -11.60 -15.31 2.20
C GLU A 33 -11.91 -15.58 0.72
N TRP A 34 -12.63 -14.67 0.09
CA TRP A 34 -12.95 -14.83 -1.32
C TRP A 34 -11.68 -14.83 -2.18
N TYR A 35 -10.76 -13.89 -1.89
CA TYR A 35 -9.51 -13.80 -2.66
C TYR A 35 -8.60 -15.00 -2.37
N ALA A 36 -8.58 -15.46 -1.13
CA ALA A 36 -7.79 -16.64 -0.79
C ALA A 36 -8.31 -17.86 -1.53
N LYS A 37 -9.63 -18.01 -1.56
CA LYS A 37 -10.23 -19.19 -2.14
C LYS A 37 -10.19 -19.18 -3.67
N ASN A 38 -10.46 -18.04 -4.28
CA ASN A 38 -10.64 -17.97 -5.72
C ASN A 38 -9.38 -17.57 -6.47
N LEU A 39 -8.48 -16.84 -5.85
CA LEU A 39 -7.26 -16.38 -6.50
C LEU A 39 -6.01 -16.84 -5.77
N ASN A 40 -6.18 -17.73 -4.81
CA ASN A 40 -5.05 -18.32 -4.07
C ASN A 40 -4.16 -17.27 -3.42
N MET A 41 -4.76 -16.17 -2.96
CA MET A 41 -4.02 -15.11 -2.32
C MET A 41 -3.65 -15.51 -0.90
N ASN A 42 -2.41 -15.27 -0.51
CA ASN A 42 -1.94 -15.61 0.83
C ASN A 42 -2.34 -14.49 1.79
N VAL A 43 -3.49 -14.63 2.43
CA VAL A 43 -4.03 -13.58 3.30
C VAL A 43 -3.81 -13.90 4.77
N SER A 44 -3.69 -12.83 5.55
CA SER A 44 -3.63 -12.91 7.00
C SER A 44 -4.92 -12.31 7.56
N ASP A 45 -4.93 -12.02 8.87
CA ASP A 45 -6.12 -11.48 9.52
C ASP A 45 -6.46 -10.05 9.08
N TRP A 46 -5.54 -9.37 8.41
CA TRP A 46 -5.75 -7.97 8.02
C TRP A 46 -5.72 -7.77 6.49
N GLY A 47 -5.13 -8.67 5.76
CA GLY A 47 -4.99 -8.50 4.32
C GLY A 47 -3.85 -9.34 3.77
N ALA A 48 -3.08 -8.77 2.87
CA ALA A 48 -1.97 -9.50 2.26
C ALA A 48 -0.77 -8.58 2.07
N THR A 49 0.41 -9.17 2.01
CA THR A 49 1.63 -8.45 1.71
C THR A 49 2.23 -9.03 0.44
N PHE A 50 2.54 -8.17 -0.52
CA PHE A 50 3.23 -8.55 -1.73
C PHE A 50 4.65 -8.01 -1.62
N GLU A 51 5.63 -8.90 -1.77
CA GLU A 51 7.03 -8.51 -1.64
C GLU A 51 7.68 -8.43 -3.01
N SER A 52 8.60 -7.49 -3.16
CA SER A 52 9.31 -7.29 -4.40
C SER A 52 10.71 -6.81 -4.09
N ARG A 53 11.54 -6.72 -5.11
CA ARG A 53 12.90 -6.21 -4.95
C ARG A 53 13.02 -4.93 -5.73
N ASN A 54 13.83 -4.03 -5.19
CA ASN A 54 14.08 -2.75 -5.85
C ASN A 54 14.84 -3.04 -7.16
N ILE A 55 14.39 -2.45 -8.24
CA ILE A 55 14.98 -2.74 -9.54
C ILE A 55 16.40 -2.21 -9.65
N ASP A 56 16.71 -1.13 -8.91
CA ASP A 56 18.04 -0.56 -8.95
C ASP A 56 18.95 -1.13 -7.87
N ASN A 57 18.38 -1.77 -6.85
CA ASN A 57 19.14 -2.37 -5.77
C ASN A 57 18.41 -3.64 -5.34
N PRO A 58 18.64 -4.75 -6.03
CA PRO A 58 17.88 -5.98 -5.78
C PRO A 58 18.01 -6.56 -4.38
N ASP A 59 19.00 -6.13 -3.60
CA ASP A 59 19.13 -6.59 -2.23
C ASP A 59 18.14 -5.89 -1.31
N GLN A 60 17.51 -4.81 -1.76
CA GLN A 60 16.53 -4.10 -0.97
C GLN A 60 15.15 -4.69 -1.21
N LEU A 61 14.57 -5.24 -0.15
CA LEU A 61 13.21 -5.78 -0.23
C LEU A 61 12.22 -4.65 -0.03
N GLU A 62 11.13 -4.73 -0.77
CA GLU A 62 10.04 -3.77 -0.66
C GLU A 62 8.75 -4.53 -0.55
N SER A 63 7.75 -3.92 0.05
CA SER A 63 6.47 -4.59 0.21
C SER A 63 5.33 -3.64 -0.10
N THR A 64 4.23 -4.23 -0.56
CA THR A 64 2.97 -3.52 -0.78
C THR A 64 1.90 -4.25 0.02
N GLN A 65 1.18 -3.50 0.84
CA GLN A 65 0.12 -4.07 1.66
C GLN A 65 -1.21 -3.93 0.93
N TRP A 66 -2.06 -4.93 1.07
CA TRP A 66 -3.40 -4.95 0.49
C TRP A 66 -4.37 -5.19 1.63
N CYS A 67 -5.26 -4.24 1.88
CA CYS A 67 -6.07 -4.27 3.10
C CYS A 67 -7.51 -3.87 2.83
N PRO A 68 -8.45 -4.82 2.83
CA PRO A 68 -9.86 -4.44 2.88
C PRO A 68 -10.16 -3.89 4.28
N THR A 69 -10.85 -2.76 4.31
CA THR A 69 -11.12 -2.03 5.54
C THR A 69 -12.64 -1.89 5.70
N LYS A 70 -13.12 -2.01 6.91
CA LYS A 70 -14.56 -1.95 7.17
C LYS A 70 -15.14 -0.62 6.71
N VAL A 71 -16.25 -0.69 5.99
CA VAL A 71 -16.99 0.49 5.56
C VAL A 71 -17.35 1.31 6.80
N GLY A 72 -17.18 2.62 6.71
CA GLY A 72 -17.50 3.52 7.82
C GLY A 72 -16.35 3.76 8.77
N SER A 73 -15.22 3.08 8.57
CA SER A 73 -14.03 3.35 9.36
C SER A 73 -13.57 4.78 9.10
N ASP A 74 -13.06 5.45 10.13
CA ASP A 74 -12.49 6.78 9.97
C ASP A 74 -11.01 6.75 9.63
N TYR A 75 -10.49 5.56 9.32
CA TYR A 75 -9.07 5.40 9.04
C TYR A 75 -8.61 6.25 7.85
N PHE A 76 -9.51 6.50 6.91
CA PHE A 76 -9.16 7.30 5.73
C PHE A 76 -9.43 8.79 5.94
N ALA A 77 -9.98 9.16 7.08
CA ALA A 77 -10.33 10.57 7.32
C ALA A 77 -9.10 11.46 7.23
N PRO A 78 -9.22 12.68 6.72
CA PRO A 78 -10.47 13.35 6.34
C PRO A 78 -10.93 13.04 4.90
N SER A 79 -10.32 12.10 4.22
CA SER A 79 -10.76 11.72 2.88
C SER A 79 -12.12 11.04 2.95
N GLU A 80 -12.97 11.32 1.97
CA GLU A 80 -14.27 10.68 1.89
C GLU A 80 -14.29 9.63 0.80
N LYS A 81 -13.15 9.32 0.21
CA LYS A 81 -13.08 8.31 -0.84
C LYS A 81 -13.14 6.91 -0.23
N PRO A 82 -13.64 5.93 -0.98
CA PRO A 82 -13.75 4.56 -0.48
C PRO A 82 -12.47 3.75 -0.58
N PHE A 83 -11.35 4.41 -0.87
CA PHE A 83 -10.06 3.75 -0.95
C PHE A 83 -8.95 4.72 -0.55
N MET A 84 -7.79 4.17 -0.28
CA MET A 84 -6.61 4.97 0.01
C MET A 84 -5.41 4.25 -0.57
N ILE A 85 -4.55 4.99 -1.27
CA ILE A 85 -3.32 4.44 -1.80
C ILE A 85 -2.18 5.20 -1.12
N ASN A 86 -1.31 4.46 -0.43
CA ASN A 86 -0.15 5.05 0.23
C ASN A 86 1.08 4.78 -0.60
N TYR A 87 1.91 5.79 -0.77
CA TYR A 87 3.09 5.69 -1.61
C TYR A 87 4.34 5.62 -0.77
N ARG A 88 5.34 4.91 -1.25
CA ARG A 88 6.67 4.90 -0.61
C ARG A 88 7.50 6.02 -1.17
N VAL A 89 8.23 6.67 -0.32
CA VAL A 89 9.16 7.73 -0.72
C VAL A 89 10.57 7.41 -0.23
#